data_3ec7cb1bbb80108afd074e25128752b4
#
_entry.id   3ec7cb1bbb80108afd074e25128752b4
#
_cell.length_a   1.000
_cell.length_b   1.000
_cell.length_c   1.000
_cell.angle_alpha   90.00
_cell.angle_beta   90.00
_cell.angle_gamma   90.00
#
_symmetry.space_group_name_H-M   'P 1'
#
loop_
_entity.id
_entity.type
_entity.pdbx_description
1 polymer ?
#
loop_
_entity_poly.entity_id
_entity_poly.type
_entity_poly.pdbx_seq_one_letter_code
_entity_poly.pdbx_strand_id
1 'polypeptide(L)'
;AGIAARGAGERMCNVAEADGYSNDICAYARISMAYAKLKSCPEQDVAMPDVVLCCNNICNCMIKWYENLAQELNVPMIMLDIPFNPDYDVSDALVQYVSAQFWDVVHQLESLFHLKWDDDKFQQVTGFSCRASRAWLAATGCAKYVPSPFNGFDLLNHMAVMVTARGKECSGDAMETLYKEYMENHKNG
;
A
#
# COMPACT_ATOMS: atom_id res chain seq x y z
N ALA A 1 -6.98 -1.62 6.79
CA ALA A 1 -6.42 -2.88 7.31
C ALA A 1 -6.44 -2.90 8.85
N GLY A 2 -5.78 -1.96 9.55
CA GLY A 2 -5.70 -1.97 11.02
C GLY A 2 -7.04 -1.97 11.74
N ILE A 3 -8.00 -1.19 11.29
CA ILE A 3 -9.37 -1.15 11.83
C ILE A 3 -10.05 -2.52 11.70
N ALA A 4 -9.93 -3.16 10.53
CA ALA A 4 -10.50 -4.49 10.30
C ALA A 4 -9.82 -5.56 11.18
N ALA A 5 -8.49 -5.52 11.29
CA ALA A 5 -7.73 -6.46 12.11
C ALA A 5 -8.06 -6.37 13.62
N ARG A 6 -8.59 -5.23 14.06
CA ARG A 6 -9.04 -5.02 15.46
C ARG A 6 -10.53 -5.28 15.68
N GLY A 7 -11.20 -5.91 14.71
CA GLY A 7 -12.59 -6.35 14.82
C GLY A 7 -13.66 -5.33 14.47
N ALA A 8 -13.29 -4.11 14.07
CA ALA A 8 -14.27 -3.07 13.73
C ALA A 8 -14.73 -3.09 12.25
N GLY A 9 -14.26 -4.05 11.46
CA GLY A 9 -14.51 -4.08 10.01
C GLY A 9 -15.98 -4.10 9.64
N GLU A 10 -16.77 -5.00 10.21
CA GLU A 10 -18.20 -5.13 9.94
C GLU A 10 -18.96 -3.85 10.30
N ARG A 11 -18.73 -3.33 11.51
CA ARG A 11 -19.39 -2.09 11.96
C ARG A 11 -19.11 -0.91 11.02
N MET A 12 -17.86 -0.76 10.57
CA MET A 12 -17.50 0.31 9.65
C MET A 12 -18.07 0.10 8.25
N CYS A 13 -18.14 -1.14 7.77
CA CYS A 13 -18.84 -1.45 6.52
C CYS A 13 -20.32 -1.06 6.58
N ASN A 14 -21.01 -1.38 7.67
CA ASN A 14 -22.42 -1.02 7.86
C ASN A 14 -22.64 0.50 7.85
N VAL A 15 -21.70 1.29 8.39
CA VAL A 15 -21.76 2.76 8.30
C VAL A 15 -21.68 3.23 6.86
N ALA A 16 -20.76 2.67 6.05
CA ALA A 16 -20.65 3.03 4.64
C ALA A 16 -21.90 2.62 3.84
N GLU A 17 -22.47 1.45 4.12
CA GLU A 17 -23.68 0.97 3.48
C GLU A 17 -24.90 1.85 3.83
N ALA A 18 -25.00 2.28 5.08
CA ALA A 18 -26.02 3.24 5.49
C ALA A 18 -25.87 4.62 4.82
N ASP A 19 -24.66 4.93 4.36
CA ASP A 19 -24.35 6.15 3.60
C ASP A 19 -24.52 5.99 2.07
N GLY A 20 -24.99 4.82 1.62
CA GLY A 20 -25.32 4.53 0.23
C GLY A 20 -24.26 3.77 -0.58
N TYR A 21 -23.16 3.35 0.04
CA TYR A 21 -22.19 2.50 -0.65
C TYR A 21 -22.67 1.05 -0.72
N SER A 22 -22.59 0.44 -1.92
CA SER A 22 -22.98 -0.96 -2.08
C SER A 22 -22.14 -1.91 -1.24
N ASN A 23 -22.78 -2.98 -0.72
CA ASN A 23 -22.08 -4.06 -0.03
C ASN A 23 -21.17 -4.91 -0.96
N ASP A 24 -21.34 -4.78 -2.29
CA ASP A 24 -20.52 -5.48 -3.28
C ASP A 24 -19.14 -4.85 -3.48
N ILE A 25 -18.94 -3.59 -3.05
CA ILE A 25 -17.63 -2.97 -3.18
C ILE A 25 -16.67 -3.45 -2.09
N CYS A 26 -15.38 -3.31 -2.37
CA CYS A 26 -14.28 -3.73 -1.49
C CYS A 26 -14.49 -3.25 -0.04
N ALA A 27 -14.37 -4.16 0.92
CA ALA A 27 -14.51 -3.83 2.34
C ALA A 27 -13.48 -2.79 2.81
N TYR A 28 -12.27 -2.76 2.25
CA TYR A 28 -11.28 -1.73 2.56
C TYR A 28 -11.75 -0.34 2.12
N ALA A 29 -12.40 -0.24 0.97
CA ALA A 29 -12.99 1.02 0.51
C ALA A 29 -14.11 1.47 1.45
N ARG A 30 -15.05 0.57 1.78
CA ARG A 30 -16.15 0.86 2.71
C ARG A 30 -15.65 1.32 4.08
N ILE A 31 -14.69 0.62 4.67
CA ILE A 31 -14.10 0.99 5.97
C ILE A 31 -13.42 2.36 5.89
N SER A 32 -12.72 2.65 4.79
CA SER A 32 -12.05 3.94 4.59
C SER A 32 -13.05 5.08 4.45
N MET A 33 -14.12 4.90 3.67
CA MET A 33 -15.18 5.90 3.50
C MET A 33 -15.93 6.17 4.81
N ALA A 34 -16.26 5.10 5.56
CA ALA A 34 -16.87 5.23 6.88
C ALA A 34 -15.95 6.00 7.84
N TYR A 35 -14.66 5.72 7.81
CA TYR A 35 -13.69 6.44 8.65
C TYR A 35 -13.60 7.93 8.27
N ALA A 36 -13.54 8.24 6.98
CA ALA A 36 -13.50 9.61 6.50
C ALA A 36 -14.74 10.41 6.96
N LYS A 37 -15.92 9.78 6.93
CA LYS A 37 -17.17 10.38 7.39
C LYS A 37 -17.23 10.58 8.89
N LEU A 38 -16.87 9.56 9.67
CA LEU A 38 -16.91 9.60 11.14
C LEU A 38 -15.74 10.37 11.75
N LYS A 39 -14.62 10.47 11.03
CA LYS A 39 -13.33 11.05 11.46
C LYS A 39 -12.77 10.43 12.74
N SER A 40 -13.26 9.28 13.12
CA SER A 40 -12.82 8.55 14.30
C SER A 40 -13.18 7.07 14.25
N CYS A 41 -12.39 6.26 14.94
CA CYS A 41 -12.69 4.85 15.18
C CYS A 41 -12.05 4.45 16.52
N PRO A 42 -12.85 4.02 17.52
CA PRO A 42 -12.32 3.70 18.85
C PRO A 42 -11.23 2.63 18.84
N GLU A 43 -11.28 1.71 17.90
CA GLU A 43 -10.33 0.59 17.79
C GLU A 43 -8.99 1.02 17.20
N GLN A 44 -8.99 2.07 16.38
CA GLN A 44 -7.77 2.64 15.82
C GLN A 44 -8.02 4.05 15.29
N ASP A 45 -7.29 4.98 15.84
CA ASP A 45 -7.22 6.33 15.28
C ASP A 45 -6.18 6.42 14.17
N VAL A 46 -6.51 7.14 13.10
CA VAL A 46 -5.66 7.36 11.93
C VAL A 46 -5.74 8.83 11.56
N ALA A 47 -4.60 9.46 11.32
CA ALA A 47 -4.58 10.83 10.85
C ALA A 47 -5.33 10.97 9.52
N MET A 48 -6.12 12.06 9.38
CA MET A 48 -6.74 12.39 8.11
C MET A 48 -5.67 12.78 7.09
N PRO A 49 -5.82 12.37 5.82
CA PRO A 49 -4.87 12.74 4.78
C PRO A 49 -5.04 14.21 4.38
N ASP A 50 -3.92 14.85 4.06
CA ASP A 50 -3.88 16.20 3.45
C ASP A 50 -3.88 16.13 1.93
N VAL A 51 -3.63 14.96 1.36
CA VAL A 51 -3.63 14.66 -0.08
C VAL A 51 -3.94 13.19 -0.30
N VAL A 52 -4.59 12.88 -1.40
CA VAL A 52 -4.81 11.50 -1.87
C VAL A 52 -3.93 11.26 -3.09
N LEU A 53 -3.00 10.31 -2.98
CA LEU A 53 -2.17 9.85 -4.10
C LEU A 53 -2.65 8.47 -4.55
N CYS A 54 -3.02 8.34 -5.81
CA CYS A 54 -3.57 7.12 -6.39
C CYS A 54 -2.86 6.75 -7.70
N CYS A 55 -2.90 5.47 -8.04
CA CYS A 55 -2.53 4.97 -9.37
C CYS A 55 -3.64 4.07 -9.91
N ASN A 56 -3.69 3.91 -11.23
CA ASN A 56 -4.76 3.17 -11.91
C ASN A 56 -4.43 1.70 -12.20
N ASN A 57 -3.27 1.21 -11.78
CA ASN A 57 -2.75 -0.11 -12.18
C ASN A 57 -3.04 -1.25 -11.21
N ILE A 58 -3.92 -1.06 -10.21
CA ILE A 58 -4.21 -2.11 -9.20
C ILE A 58 -5.62 -2.67 -9.42
N CYS A 59 -6.66 -1.90 -9.10
CA CYS A 59 -8.04 -2.32 -9.29
C CYS A 59 -8.97 -1.15 -9.61
N ASN A 60 -10.05 -1.42 -10.34
CA ASN A 60 -11.01 -0.39 -10.73
C ASN A 60 -11.70 0.28 -9.53
N CYS A 61 -11.88 -0.46 -8.43
CA CYS A 61 -12.47 0.10 -7.22
C CYS A 61 -11.60 1.22 -6.61
N MET A 62 -10.27 1.10 -6.69
CA MET A 62 -9.36 2.05 -6.05
C MET A 62 -9.51 3.47 -6.59
N ILE A 63 -9.68 3.65 -7.89
CA ILE A 63 -9.81 4.97 -8.51
C ILE A 63 -11.03 5.69 -7.92
N LYS A 64 -12.19 5.05 -7.96
CA LYS A 64 -13.44 5.62 -7.45
C LYS A 64 -13.47 5.78 -5.94
N TRP A 65 -12.83 4.85 -5.23
CA TRP A 65 -12.64 4.98 -3.80
C TRP A 65 -11.85 6.24 -3.45
N TYR A 66 -10.72 6.46 -4.11
CA TYR A 66 -9.86 7.60 -3.81
C TYR A 66 -10.44 8.93 -4.30
N GLU A 67 -11.16 8.95 -5.42
CA GLU A 67 -11.93 10.12 -5.85
C GLU A 67 -12.97 10.52 -4.78
N ASN A 68 -13.77 9.56 -4.33
CA ASN A 68 -14.78 9.81 -3.30
C ASN A 68 -14.15 10.24 -1.96
N LEU A 69 -13.02 9.61 -1.59
CA LEU A 69 -12.28 9.97 -0.39
C LEU A 69 -11.76 11.41 -0.44
N ALA A 70 -11.19 11.81 -1.56
CA ALA A 70 -10.70 13.18 -1.76
C ALA A 70 -11.84 14.21 -1.72
N GLN A 71 -12.99 13.89 -2.31
CA GLN A 71 -14.19 14.73 -2.26
C GLN A 71 -14.76 14.84 -0.83
N GLU A 72 -14.91 13.73 -0.13
CA GLU A 72 -15.45 13.70 1.25
C GLU A 72 -14.58 14.52 2.21
N LEU A 73 -13.26 14.44 2.06
CA LEU A 73 -12.31 15.17 2.90
C LEU A 73 -11.97 16.57 2.38
N ASN A 74 -12.41 16.91 1.16
CA ASN A 74 -12.06 18.14 0.47
C ASN A 74 -10.54 18.38 0.38
N VAL A 75 -9.81 17.34 -0.03
CA VAL A 75 -8.35 17.38 -0.20
C VAL A 75 -7.96 17.16 -1.67
N PRO A 76 -6.79 17.63 -2.10
CA PRO A 76 -6.29 17.37 -3.45
C PRO A 76 -6.12 15.87 -3.73
N MET A 77 -6.37 15.48 -4.98
CA MET A 77 -6.06 14.15 -5.47
C MET A 77 -5.05 14.22 -6.60
N ILE A 78 -4.00 13.43 -6.49
CA ILE A 78 -2.97 13.25 -7.52
C ILE A 78 -3.08 11.84 -8.07
N MET A 79 -3.22 11.70 -9.39
CA MET A 79 -3.36 10.42 -10.08
C MET A 79 -2.09 10.12 -10.87
N LEU A 80 -1.53 8.91 -10.68
CA LEU A 80 -0.51 8.32 -11.53
C LEU A 80 -1.19 7.38 -12.53
N ASP A 81 -1.08 7.69 -13.81
CA ASP A 81 -1.52 6.80 -14.87
C ASP A 81 -0.39 5.86 -15.28
N ILE A 82 -0.52 4.60 -14.91
CA ILE A 82 0.43 3.54 -15.25
C ILE A 82 -0.20 2.70 -16.36
N PRO A 83 0.20 2.88 -17.63
CA PRO A 83 -0.35 2.13 -18.76
C PRO A 83 -0.10 0.63 -18.64
N PHE A 84 -1.07 -0.15 -19.08
CA PHE A 84 -0.88 -1.59 -19.20
C PHE A 84 0.15 -1.89 -20.29
N ASN A 85 1.19 -2.66 -19.96
CA ASN A 85 2.18 -3.15 -20.92
C ASN A 85 1.92 -4.64 -21.20
N PRO A 86 1.48 -5.02 -22.40
CA PRO A 86 1.22 -6.41 -22.75
C PRO A 86 2.50 -7.19 -23.09
N ASP A 87 3.60 -6.49 -23.37
CA ASP A 87 4.86 -7.07 -23.80
C ASP A 87 5.81 -7.33 -22.62
N TYR A 88 6.75 -8.28 -22.80
CA TYR A 88 7.81 -8.49 -21.80
C TYR A 88 8.81 -7.34 -21.77
N ASP A 89 9.05 -6.71 -22.91
CA ASP A 89 9.95 -5.58 -23.02
C ASP A 89 9.21 -4.27 -22.76
N VAL A 90 9.82 -3.40 -22.00
CA VAL A 90 9.30 -2.06 -21.71
C VAL A 90 9.95 -1.07 -22.67
N SER A 91 9.15 -0.36 -23.44
CA SER A 91 9.66 0.64 -24.38
C SER A 91 10.20 1.89 -23.66
N ASP A 92 11.21 2.53 -24.23
CA ASP A 92 11.74 3.79 -23.71
C ASP A 92 10.67 4.87 -23.59
N ALA A 93 9.73 4.90 -24.55
CA ALA A 93 8.60 5.84 -24.52
C ALA A 93 7.71 5.63 -23.28
N LEU A 94 7.44 4.39 -22.90
CA LEU A 94 6.67 4.08 -21.70
C LEU A 94 7.44 4.47 -20.43
N VAL A 95 8.73 4.19 -20.39
CA VAL A 95 9.59 4.61 -19.27
C VAL A 95 9.59 6.13 -19.12
N GLN A 96 9.74 6.88 -20.22
CA GLN A 96 9.71 8.34 -20.20
C GLN A 96 8.34 8.88 -19.75
N TYR A 97 7.24 8.28 -20.24
CA TYR A 97 5.89 8.67 -19.85
C TYR A 97 5.66 8.51 -18.35
N VAL A 98 5.98 7.34 -17.80
CA VAL A 98 5.81 7.08 -16.37
C VAL A 98 6.75 7.95 -15.52
N SER A 99 8.01 8.12 -15.97
CA SER A 99 8.98 8.98 -15.29
C SER A 99 8.51 10.45 -15.23
N ALA A 100 7.96 10.97 -16.34
CA ALA A 100 7.42 12.33 -16.36
C ALA A 100 6.30 12.51 -15.34
N GLN A 101 5.38 11.54 -15.22
CA GLN A 101 4.32 11.59 -14.23
C GLN A 101 4.84 11.57 -12.79
N PHE A 102 5.88 10.80 -12.48
CA PHE A 102 6.50 10.84 -11.16
C PHE A 102 7.07 12.22 -10.84
N TRP A 103 7.69 12.89 -11.82
CA TRP A 103 8.17 14.26 -11.63
C TRP A 103 7.00 15.25 -11.46
N ASP A 104 5.91 15.07 -12.19
CA ASP A 104 4.71 15.89 -11.99
C ASP A 104 4.14 15.71 -10.57
N VAL A 105 4.13 14.50 -10.03
CA VAL A 105 3.74 14.26 -8.63
C VAL A 105 4.66 14.99 -7.67
N VAL A 106 5.99 14.91 -7.87
CA VAL A 106 6.96 15.62 -7.04
C VAL A 106 6.68 17.12 -7.05
N HIS A 107 6.53 17.74 -8.23
CA HIS A 107 6.27 19.16 -8.36
C HIS A 107 4.93 19.58 -7.72
N GLN A 108 3.88 18.76 -7.85
CA GLN A 108 2.61 19.02 -7.19
C GLN A 108 2.74 18.97 -5.66
N LEU A 109 3.45 17.98 -5.11
CA LEU A 109 3.69 17.87 -3.67
C LEU A 109 4.56 19.03 -3.14
N GLU A 110 5.60 19.43 -3.89
CA GLU A 110 6.41 20.58 -3.55
C GLU A 110 5.57 21.86 -3.49
N SER A 111 4.68 22.06 -4.46
CA SER A 111 3.78 23.20 -4.51
C SER A 111 2.74 23.21 -3.40
N LEU A 112 2.09 22.06 -3.15
CA LEU A 112 1.01 21.96 -2.16
C LEU A 112 1.51 22.08 -0.71
N PHE A 113 2.69 21.54 -0.42
CA PHE A 113 3.19 21.40 0.95
C PHE A 113 4.47 22.21 1.20
N HIS A 114 4.93 23.00 0.24
CA HIS A 114 6.18 23.78 0.34
C HIS A 114 7.40 22.90 0.66
N LEU A 115 7.40 21.69 0.15
CA LEU A 115 8.49 20.73 0.28
C LEU A 115 9.56 21.02 -0.78
N LYS A 116 10.71 20.37 -0.65
CA LYS A 116 11.74 20.32 -1.68
C LYS A 116 12.18 18.89 -1.87
N TRP A 117 12.37 18.50 -3.12
CA TRP A 117 12.98 17.24 -3.47
C TRP A 117 14.39 17.13 -2.90
N ASP A 118 14.73 15.94 -2.42
CA ASP A 118 16.03 15.60 -1.82
C ASP A 118 16.50 14.26 -2.39
N ASP A 119 17.50 14.31 -3.26
CA ASP A 119 18.05 13.13 -3.94
C ASP A 119 18.70 12.16 -2.96
N ASP A 120 19.43 12.64 -1.95
CA ASP A 120 20.08 11.78 -0.95
C ASP A 120 19.03 11.03 -0.13
N LYS A 121 17.96 11.71 0.24
CA LYS A 121 16.82 11.10 0.95
C LYS A 121 16.10 10.08 0.07
N PHE A 122 15.89 10.39 -1.19
CA PHE A 122 15.29 9.46 -2.15
C PHE A 122 16.13 8.19 -2.32
N GLN A 123 17.45 8.32 -2.47
CA GLN A 123 18.36 7.17 -2.55
C GLN A 123 18.34 6.33 -1.27
N GLN A 124 18.34 6.95 -0.09
CA GLN A 124 18.22 6.27 1.18
C GLN A 124 16.94 5.46 1.28
N VAL A 125 15.79 6.07 1.01
CA VAL A 125 14.46 5.43 1.06
C VAL A 125 14.35 4.29 0.04
N THR A 126 14.89 4.50 -1.17
CA THR A 126 14.96 3.47 -2.20
C THR A 126 15.83 2.29 -1.75
N GLY A 127 16.95 2.57 -1.08
CA GLY A 127 17.81 1.54 -0.47
C GLY A 127 17.07 0.68 0.53
N PHE A 128 16.32 1.28 1.45
CA PHE A 128 15.45 0.56 2.41
C PHE A 128 14.37 -0.28 1.71
N SER A 129 13.72 0.29 0.70
CA SER A 129 12.72 -0.42 -0.10
C SER A 129 13.30 -1.63 -0.82
N CYS A 130 14.47 -1.50 -1.43
CA CYS A 130 15.17 -2.60 -2.10
C CYS A 130 15.59 -3.70 -1.11
N ARG A 131 16.10 -3.32 0.08
CA ARG A 131 16.45 -4.27 1.14
C ARG A 131 15.22 -5.08 1.58
N ALA A 132 14.13 -4.41 1.88
CA ALA A 132 12.87 -5.05 2.27
C ALA A 132 12.33 -5.98 1.18
N SER A 133 12.37 -5.55 -0.09
CA SER A 133 11.92 -6.36 -1.22
C SER A 133 12.74 -7.63 -1.42
N ARG A 134 14.07 -7.55 -1.30
CA ARG A 134 14.95 -8.73 -1.39
C ARG A 134 14.68 -9.73 -0.26
N ALA A 135 14.54 -9.24 0.97
CA ALA A 135 14.23 -10.08 2.11
C ALA A 135 12.84 -10.73 1.98
N TRP A 136 11.85 -9.98 1.50
CA TRP A 136 10.52 -10.52 1.22
C TRP A 136 10.54 -11.60 0.13
N LEU A 137 11.26 -11.41 -0.96
CA LEU A 137 11.43 -12.43 -2.00
C LEU A 137 12.15 -13.67 -1.46
N ALA A 138 13.12 -13.52 -0.58
CA ALA A 138 13.78 -14.65 0.08
C ALA A 138 12.80 -15.40 0.99
N ALA A 139 12.01 -14.70 1.80
CA ALA A 139 11.01 -15.32 2.68
C ALA A 139 9.94 -16.07 1.90
N THR A 140 9.33 -15.43 0.87
CA THR A 140 8.32 -16.07 0.02
C THR A 140 8.89 -17.22 -0.81
N GLY A 141 10.16 -17.14 -1.19
CA GLY A 141 10.89 -18.22 -1.86
C GLY A 141 11.01 -19.52 -1.02
N CYS A 142 10.78 -19.45 0.30
CA CYS A 142 10.73 -20.64 1.17
C CYS A 142 9.52 -21.54 0.89
N ALA A 143 8.52 -21.07 0.15
CA ALA A 143 7.38 -21.88 -0.29
C ALA A 143 7.77 -23.14 -1.09
N LYS A 144 8.97 -23.14 -1.68
CA LYS A 144 9.51 -24.31 -2.42
C LYS A 144 9.87 -25.51 -1.55
N TYR A 145 10.00 -25.34 -0.24
CA TYR A 145 10.35 -26.43 0.66
C TYR A 145 9.15 -27.32 0.99
N VAL A 146 9.42 -28.60 1.28
CA VAL A 146 8.43 -29.61 1.66
C VAL A 146 8.91 -30.31 2.93
N PRO A 147 8.20 -30.12 4.07
CA PRO A 147 7.04 -29.24 4.25
C PRO A 147 7.39 -27.77 4.10
N SER A 148 6.40 -26.95 3.68
CA SER A 148 6.57 -25.51 3.59
C SER A 148 6.62 -24.90 5.00
N PRO A 149 7.58 -24.00 5.31
CA PRO A 149 7.67 -23.36 6.62
C PRO A 149 6.61 -22.28 6.85
N PHE A 150 5.78 -21.95 5.86
CA PHE A 150 4.69 -21.00 5.97
C PHE A 150 3.53 -21.35 5.03
N ASN A 151 2.37 -20.73 5.25
CA ASN A 151 1.16 -20.91 4.47
C ASN A 151 0.68 -19.57 3.84
N GLY A 152 -0.41 -19.62 3.06
CA GLY A 152 -0.97 -18.45 2.40
C GLY A 152 -1.50 -17.38 3.36
N PHE A 153 -1.91 -17.77 4.57
CA PHE A 153 -2.34 -16.81 5.60
C PHE A 153 -1.16 -15.99 6.15
N ASP A 154 -0.04 -16.66 6.39
CA ASP A 154 1.19 -15.99 6.80
C ASP A 154 1.66 -15.01 5.73
N LEU A 155 1.55 -15.39 4.44
CA LEU A 155 1.87 -14.52 3.31
C LEU A 155 1.05 -13.23 3.36
N LEU A 156 -0.27 -13.32 3.51
CA LEU A 156 -1.15 -12.17 3.53
C LEU A 156 -0.90 -11.25 4.74
N ASN A 157 -0.66 -11.83 5.91
CA ASN A 157 -0.37 -11.07 7.12
C ASN A 157 0.93 -10.25 7.00
N HIS A 158 2.00 -10.88 6.53
CA HIS A 158 3.30 -10.21 6.42
C HIS A 158 3.40 -9.28 5.21
N MET A 159 2.60 -9.49 4.16
CA MET A 159 2.48 -8.56 3.05
C MET A 159 2.05 -7.16 3.51
N ALA A 160 1.30 -7.06 4.61
CA ALA A 160 0.89 -5.77 5.17
C ALA A 160 2.09 -4.86 5.49
N VAL A 161 3.21 -5.42 5.96
CA VAL A 161 4.44 -4.65 6.23
C VAL A 161 5.01 -4.07 4.93
N MET A 162 5.00 -4.85 3.84
CA MET A 162 5.47 -4.39 2.54
C MET A 162 4.59 -3.30 1.93
N VAL A 163 3.29 -3.29 2.25
CA VAL A 163 2.35 -2.27 1.78
C VAL A 163 2.44 -0.99 2.61
N THR A 164 2.61 -1.10 3.93
CA THR A 164 2.46 0.05 4.85
C THR A 164 3.78 0.67 5.31
N ALA A 165 4.88 -0.09 5.27
CA ALA A 165 6.18 0.33 5.83
C ALA A 165 7.33 0.30 4.80
N ARG A 166 7.06 0.04 3.53
CA ARG A 166 8.10 0.08 2.48
C ARG A 166 8.79 1.44 2.47
N GLY A 167 10.10 1.45 2.31
CA GLY A 167 10.91 2.67 2.37
C GLY A 167 11.34 3.08 3.79
N LYS A 168 10.92 2.33 4.81
CA LYS A 168 11.44 2.47 6.19
C LYS A 168 12.45 1.37 6.49
N GLU A 169 13.46 1.67 7.29
CA GLU A 169 14.50 0.70 7.68
C GLU A 169 13.90 -0.52 8.38
N CYS A 170 12.96 -0.30 9.29
CA CYS A 170 12.28 -1.37 10.04
C CYS A 170 11.56 -2.39 9.16
N SER A 171 11.16 -2.05 7.92
CA SER A 171 10.55 -3.02 7.00
C SER A 171 11.56 -4.06 6.51
N GLY A 172 12.82 -3.65 6.29
CA GLY A 172 13.91 -4.57 5.98
C GLY A 172 14.20 -5.51 7.15
N ASP A 173 14.32 -4.96 8.36
CA ASP A 173 14.57 -5.74 9.58
C ASP A 173 13.48 -6.79 9.82
N ALA A 174 12.22 -6.40 9.67
CA ALA A 174 11.08 -7.31 9.83
C ALA A 174 11.12 -8.45 8.80
N MET A 175 11.37 -8.14 7.53
CA MET A 175 11.39 -9.17 6.48
C MET A 175 12.61 -10.09 6.57
N GLU A 176 13.76 -9.60 6.98
CA GLU A 176 14.95 -10.41 7.24
C GLU A 176 14.75 -11.33 8.44
N THR A 177 14.09 -10.85 9.49
CA THR A 177 13.72 -11.68 10.65
C THR A 177 12.78 -12.80 10.23
N LEU A 178 11.73 -12.46 9.48
CA LEU A 178 10.77 -13.44 8.95
C LEU A 178 11.46 -14.54 8.12
N TYR A 179 12.38 -14.15 7.24
CA TYR A 179 13.15 -15.11 6.45
C TYR A 179 13.97 -16.04 7.33
N LYS A 180 14.62 -15.53 8.38
CA LYS A 180 15.40 -16.34 9.33
C LYS A 180 14.52 -17.34 10.06
N GLU A 181 13.36 -16.91 10.55
CA GLU A 181 12.38 -17.78 11.23
C GLU A 181 11.89 -18.91 10.31
N TYR A 182 11.58 -18.59 9.05
CA TYR A 182 11.17 -19.62 8.08
C TYR A 182 12.28 -20.64 7.80
N MET A 183 13.53 -20.17 7.71
CA MET A 183 14.67 -21.08 7.52
C MET A 183 14.97 -21.95 8.75
N GLU A 184 14.75 -21.43 9.95
CA GLU A 184 14.87 -22.20 11.20
C GLU A 184 13.77 -23.23 11.31
N ASN A 185 12.52 -22.87 11.03
CA ASN A 185 11.38 -23.80 11.01
C ASN A 185 11.60 -24.93 10.00
N HIS A 186 12.09 -24.62 8.81
CA HIS A 186 12.42 -25.63 7.81
C HIS A 186 13.52 -26.61 8.25
N LYS A 187 14.51 -26.16 9.02
CA LYS A 187 15.60 -27.03 9.53
C LYS A 187 15.14 -27.92 10.68
N ASN A 188 14.16 -27.48 11.43
CA ASN A 188 13.69 -28.20 12.63
C ASN A 188 12.56 -29.22 12.32
N GLY A 189 12.09 -29.30 11.07
CA GLY A 189 11.05 -30.21 10.60
C GLY A 189 9.69 -29.57 10.61
#